data_3606a7efd6fa53503aa4e162becd51b9
#
_entry.id   3606a7efd6fa53503aa4e162becd51b9
#
_cell.length_a   1.000
_cell.length_b   1.000
_cell.length_c   1.000
_cell.angle_alpha   90.00
_cell.angle_beta   90.00
_cell.angle_gamma   90.00
#
_symmetry.space_group_name_H-M   'P 1'
#
loop_
_entity.id
_entity.type
_entity.pdbx_description
1 polymer ?
#
loop_
_entity_poly.entity_id
_entity_poly.type
_entity_poly.pdbx_seq_one_letter_code
_entity_poly.pdbx_strand_id
1 'polypeptide(L)'
;SGDRLREWLGVDEDTFYNSGYFAVMPMDFYFPGHGKSGDLPPRPSFAEKWHPELLKELPDIQLTLLIGQYAQAYYLHEKVSGKVTDRVHRFKDYLPDYFPLVHPSPRNQIWMKKNPWFEEEVVPMLQERIRGYLNK
;
A
#
# COMPACT_ATOMS: atom_id res chain seq x y z
N SER A 1 -8.90 -9.32 -3.45
CA SER A 1 -7.83 -8.32 -3.43
C SER A 1 -6.66 -8.74 -2.56
N GLY A 2 -6.92 -9.47 -1.49
CA GLY A 2 -5.85 -9.99 -0.64
C GLY A 2 -4.91 -10.94 -1.39
N ASP A 3 -5.46 -11.80 -2.23
CA ASP A 3 -4.66 -12.71 -3.05
C ASP A 3 -3.73 -11.96 -3.98
N ARG A 4 -4.22 -10.91 -4.61
CA ARG A 4 -3.43 -10.10 -5.52
C ARG A 4 -2.31 -9.36 -4.78
N LEU A 5 -2.60 -8.82 -3.61
CA LEU A 5 -1.57 -8.16 -2.82
C LEU A 5 -0.45 -9.12 -2.45
N ARG A 6 -0.79 -10.33 -2.01
CA ARG A 6 0.23 -11.34 -1.69
C ARG A 6 1.04 -11.73 -2.91
N GLU A 7 0.40 -11.82 -4.08
CA GLU A 7 1.10 -12.07 -5.34
C GLU A 7 2.11 -10.98 -5.65
N TRP A 8 1.72 -9.70 -5.50
CA TRP A 8 2.63 -8.59 -5.72
C TRP A 8 3.80 -8.58 -4.75
N LEU A 9 3.58 -9.03 -3.51
CA LEU A 9 4.63 -9.13 -2.51
C LEU A 9 5.51 -10.38 -2.71
N GLY A 10 5.04 -11.35 -3.48
CA GLY A 10 5.75 -12.59 -3.70
C GLY A 10 5.75 -13.53 -2.50
N VAL A 11 4.70 -13.48 -1.68
CA VAL A 11 4.59 -14.30 -0.46
C VAL A 11 3.31 -15.12 -0.48
N ASP A 12 3.32 -16.25 0.23
CA ASP A 12 2.12 -17.06 0.39
C ASP A 12 1.26 -16.54 1.57
N GLU A 13 0.10 -17.17 1.74
CA GLU A 13 -0.84 -16.79 2.78
C GLU A 13 -0.27 -16.96 4.17
N ASP A 14 0.43 -18.06 4.41
CA ASP A 14 1.03 -18.34 5.71
C ASP A 14 2.11 -17.32 6.07
N THR A 15 2.99 -17.00 5.14
CA THR A 15 4.02 -15.98 5.36
C THR A 15 3.39 -14.62 5.65
N PHE A 16 2.34 -14.27 4.91
CA PHE A 16 1.68 -12.97 5.09
C PHE A 16 0.99 -12.83 6.45
N TYR A 17 0.22 -13.84 6.84
CA TYR A 17 -0.61 -13.74 8.05
C TYR A 17 0.05 -14.26 9.32
N ASN A 18 0.93 -15.24 9.23
CA ASN A 18 1.40 -15.98 10.41
C ASN A 18 2.88 -15.82 10.71
N SER A 19 3.65 -15.15 9.86
CA SER A 19 5.10 -15.01 10.09
C SER A 19 5.46 -13.93 11.10
N GLY A 20 4.57 -12.98 11.33
CA GLY A 20 4.86 -11.82 12.16
C GLY A 20 5.63 -10.70 11.43
N TYR A 21 5.93 -10.88 10.14
CA TYR A 21 6.66 -9.87 9.38
C TYR A 21 5.78 -8.78 8.77
N PHE A 22 4.46 -8.99 8.72
CA PHE A 22 3.54 -8.07 8.06
C PHE A 22 2.49 -7.54 9.03
N ALA A 23 2.23 -6.23 8.96
CA ALA A 23 1.15 -5.60 9.71
C ALA A 23 0.29 -4.81 8.73
N VAL A 24 -1.03 -4.89 8.89
CA VAL A 24 -1.98 -4.17 8.05
C VAL A 24 -2.65 -3.09 8.87
N MET A 25 -2.56 -1.84 8.42
CA MET A 25 -3.14 -0.68 9.09
C MET A 25 -4.05 0.07 8.11
N PRO A 26 -5.37 -0.08 8.22
CA PRO A 26 -6.27 0.71 7.39
C PRO A 26 -6.23 2.19 7.76
N MET A 27 -6.56 3.05 6.81
CA MET A 27 -6.62 4.49 7.08
C MET A 27 -7.77 4.85 8.04
N ASP A 28 -8.79 4.02 8.09
CA ASP A 28 -9.89 4.12 9.06
C ASP A 28 -10.31 2.71 9.43
N PHE A 29 -10.48 2.43 10.73
CA PHE A 29 -10.92 1.11 11.20
C PHE A 29 -12.42 0.88 11.00
N TYR A 30 -13.17 1.91 10.69
CA TYR A 30 -14.57 1.83 10.36
C TYR A 30 -14.77 2.02 8.86
N PHE A 31 -15.36 1.02 8.20
CA PHE A 31 -15.65 1.15 6.77
C PHE A 31 -16.82 2.12 6.57
N PRO A 32 -16.60 3.28 5.93
CA PRO A 32 -17.63 4.32 5.83
C PRO A 32 -18.70 4.03 4.78
N GLY A 33 -18.56 2.94 4.00
CA GLY A 33 -19.54 2.56 3.01
C GLY A 33 -19.15 2.91 1.58
N HIS A 34 -20.07 2.69 0.66
CA HIS A 34 -19.86 2.95 -0.76
C HIS A 34 -20.45 4.29 -1.16
N GLY A 35 -19.71 5.06 -1.94
CA GLY A 35 -20.20 6.28 -2.57
C GLY A 35 -20.54 6.06 -4.03
N LYS A 36 -20.79 7.16 -4.76
CA LYS A 36 -21.17 7.11 -6.18
C LYS A 36 -20.06 6.59 -7.08
N SER A 37 -18.80 6.82 -6.72
CA SER A 37 -17.65 6.46 -7.54
C SER A 37 -16.70 5.50 -6.82
N GLY A 38 -17.20 4.72 -5.88
CA GLY A 38 -16.41 3.76 -5.12
C GLY A 38 -16.64 3.91 -3.63
N ASP A 39 -15.70 3.45 -2.83
CA ASP A 39 -15.78 3.54 -1.38
C ASP A 39 -15.68 5.00 -0.92
N LEU A 40 -16.39 5.33 0.13
CA LEU A 40 -16.29 6.66 0.73
C LEU A 40 -14.89 6.86 1.33
N PRO A 41 -14.40 8.10 1.39
CA PRO A 41 -13.08 8.35 1.99
C PRO A 41 -13.07 8.02 3.48
N PRO A 42 -11.89 7.74 4.04
CA PRO A 42 -11.76 7.57 5.48
C PRO A 42 -12.17 8.83 6.22
N ARG A 43 -12.57 8.69 7.48
CA ARG A 43 -12.96 9.83 8.30
C ARG A 43 -11.80 10.81 8.44
N PRO A 44 -12.06 12.13 8.35
CA PRO A 44 -11.02 13.14 8.54
C PRO A 44 -10.32 12.96 9.89
N SER A 45 -9.01 13.16 9.90
CA SER A 45 -8.16 13.11 11.11
C SER A 45 -8.06 11.76 11.80
N PHE A 46 -8.68 10.69 11.28
CA PHE A 46 -8.58 9.38 11.90
C PHE A 46 -7.12 8.89 11.92
N ALA A 47 -6.46 8.94 10.78
CA ALA A 47 -5.07 8.49 10.68
C ALA A 47 -4.15 9.34 11.56
N GLU A 48 -4.36 10.65 11.59
CA GLU A 48 -3.56 11.56 12.42
C GLU A 48 -3.64 11.20 13.91
N LYS A 49 -4.80 10.74 14.35
CA LYS A 49 -5.02 10.40 15.74
C LYS A 49 -4.46 9.03 16.10
N TRP A 50 -4.70 8.01 15.27
CA TRP A 50 -4.46 6.62 15.62
C TRP A 50 -3.18 6.03 15.05
N HIS A 51 -2.78 6.41 13.82
CA HIS A 51 -1.63 5.83 13.18
C HIS A 51 -0.32 6.07 13.94
N PRO A 52 -0.03 7.28 14.45
CA PRO A 52 1.19 7.46 15.25
C PRO A 52 1.25 6.57 16.49
N GLU A 53 0.10 6.36 17.16
CA GLU A 53 0.04 5.49 18.33
C GLU A 53 0.32 4.04 17.97
N LEU A 54 -0.26 3.56 16.86
CA LEU A 54 -0.03 2.19 16.40
C LEU A 54 1.40 1.98 15.92
N LEU A 55 2.00 2.97 15.27
CA LEU A 55 3.39 2.87 14.80
C LEU A 55 4.39 2.78 15.94
N LYS A 56 4.08 3.34 17.11
CA LYS A 56 4.93 3.19 18.30
C LYS A 56 5.06 1.73 18.72
N GLU A 57 4.05 0.89 18.43
CA GLU A 57 4.07 -0.53 18.73
C GLU A 57 4.84 -1.34 17.68
N LEU A 58 5.29 -0.70 16.59
CA LEU A 58 5.96 -1.36 15.47
C LEU A 58 7.29 -0.65 15.14
N PRO A 59 8.26 -0.63 16.09
CA PRO A 59 9.47 0.18 15.93
C PRO A 59 10.43 -0.33 14.86
N ASP A 60 10.30 -1.58 14.44
CA ASP A 60 11.26 -2.22 13.54
C ASP A 60 10.78 -2.28 12.08
N ILE A 61 9.83 -1.41 11.69
CA ILE A 61 9.35 -1.36 10.31
C ILE A 61 10.49 -1.03 9.37
N GLN A 62 10.67 -1.86 8.32
CA GLN A 62 11.69 -1.67 7.30
C GLN A 62 11.12 -0.98 6.06
N LEU A 63 9.87 -1.24 5.72
CA LEU A 63 9.22 -0.70 4.53
C LEU A 63 7.73 -0.55 4.80
N THR A 64 7.17 0.59 4.43
CA THR A 64 5.74 0.86 4.52
C THR A 64 5.14 0.92 3.12
N LEU A 65 4.17 0.05 2.85
CA LEU A 65 3.44 0.03 1.59
C LEU A 65 2.25 0.98 1.69
N LEU A 66 2.15 1.91 0.75
CA LEU A 66 1.08 2.91 0.75
C LEU A 66 0.11 2.59 -0.38
N ILE A 67 -1.00 1.95 -0.02
CA ILE A 67 -1.99 1.46 -0.98
C ILE A 67 -3.12 2.48 -1.14
N GLY A 68 -3.17 3.09 -2.33
CA GLY A 68 -4.22 4.03 -2.67
C GLY A 68 -3.90 5.48 -2.30
N GLN A 69 -4.77 6.38 -2.76
CA GLN A 69 -4.50 7.82 -2.71
C GLN A 69 -4.46 8.40 -1.29
N TYR A 70 -5.32 7.90 -0.40
CA TYR A 70 -5.40 8.48 0.95
C TYR A 70 -4.18 8.15 1.79
N ALA A 71 -3.72 6.91 1.76
CA ALA A 71 -2.51 6.52 2.46
C ALA A 71 -1.28 7.27 1.91
N GLN A 72 -1.19 7.40 0.59
CA GLN A 72 -0.10 8.12 -0.03
C GLN A 72 -0.10 9.59 0.33
N ALA A 73 -1.26 10.24 0.25
CA ALA A 73 -1.35 11.66 0.61
C ALA A 73 -0.94 11.91 2.06
N TYR A 74 -1.39 11.06 2.96
CA TYR A 74 -1.09 11.22 4.38
C TYR A 74 0.40 11.03 4.68
N TYR A 75 0.96 9.90 4.27
CA TYR A 75 2.34 9.57 4.62
C TYR A 75 3.39 10.32 3.80
N LEU A 76 3.08 10.66 2.55
CA LEU A 76 4.01 11.40 1.70
C LEU A 76 3.81 12.92 1.81
N HIS A 77 2.84 13.37 2.58
CA HIS A 77 2.50 14.79 2.77
C HIS A 77 2.20 15.47 1.43
N GLU A 78 1.46 14.75 0.56
CA GLU A 78 1.05 15.25 -0.73
C GLU A 78 -0.46 15.43 -0.78
N LYS A 79 -0.95 16.09 -1.83
CA LYS A 79 -2.39 16.32 -1.99
C LYS A 79 -3.10 15.02 -2.34
N VAL A 80 -4.28 14.80 -1.76
CA VAL A 80 -5.13 13.64 -2.08
C VAL A 80 -5.44 13.63 -3.58
N SER A 81 -5.63 14.80 -4.20
CA SER A 81 -5.90 14.93 -5.63
C SER A 81 -4.72 14.56 -6.52
N GLY A 82 -3.52 14.35 -5.94
CA GLY A 82 -2.36 13.87 -6.71
C GLY A 82 -2.62 12.48 -7.28
N LYS A 83 -2.08 12.23 -8.48
CA LYS A 83 -2.35 10.96 -9.17
C LYS A 83 -1.56 9.81 -8.58
N VAL A 84 -2.26 8.74 -8.21
CA VAL A 84 -1.65 7.51 -7.72
C VAL A 84 -0.69 6.94 -8.77
N THR A 85 -1.08 6.97 -10.06
CA THR A 85 -0.25 6.48 -11.15
C THR A 85 1.13 7.13 -11.18
N ASP A 86 1.19 8.46 -11.01
CA ASP A 86 2.46 9.17 -11.01
C ASP A 86 3.33 8.79 -9.83
N ARG A 87 2.72 8.64 -8.65
CA ARG A 87 3.45 8.23 -7.44
C ARG A 87 4.02 6.82 -7.57
N VAL A 88 3.22 5.89 -8.09
CA VAL A 88 3.66 4.51 -8.30
C VAL A 88 4.79 4.47 -9.31
N HIS A 89 4.70 5.27 -10.39
CA HIS A 89 5.76 5.34 -11.38
C HIS A 89 7.06 5.90 -10.81
N ARG A 90 6.98 6.81 -9.84
CA ARG A 90 8.13 7.41 -9.16
C ARG A 90 8.47 6.71 -7.84
N PHE A 91 8.14 5.43 -7.69
CA PHE A 91 8.27 4.74 -6.41
C PHE A 91 9.70 4.80 -5.84
N LYS A 92 10.71 4.87 -6.69
CA LYS A 92 12.11 4.94 -6.25
C LYS A 92 12.42 6.20 -5.46
N ASP A 93 11.67 7.28 -5.69
CA ASP A 93 11.86 8.54 -4.98
C ASP A 93 11.48 8.44 -3.50
N TYR A 94 10.65 7.46 -3.16
CA TYR A 94 10.16 7.29 -1.78
C TYR A 94 10.87 6.20 -1.00
N LEU A 95 11.71 5.40 -1.67
CA LEU A 95 12.49 4.36 -0.99
C LEU A 95 13.60 4.98 -0.15
N PRO A 96 14.05 4.31 0.90
CA PRO A 96 13.68 2.96 1.36
C PRO A 96 12.46 2.90 2.28
N ASP A 97 11.87 4.04 2.64
CA ASP A 97 10.84 4.09 3.66
C ASP A 97 9.46 3.69 3.16
N TYR A 98 9.10 4.15 1.96
CA TYR A 98 7.74 3.99 1.43
C TYR A 98 7.75 3.41 0.03
N PHE A 99 6.73 2.62 -0.26
CA PHE A 99 6.51 2.05 -1.58
C PHE A 99 5.04 2.25 -1.95
N PRO A 100 4.71 3.24 -2.80
CA PRO A 100 3.31 3.48 -3.17
C PRO A 100 2.82 2.44 -4.16
N LEU A 101 1.58 2.00 -3.98
CA LEU A 101 0.93 1.00 -4.83
C LEU A 101 -0.48 1.44 -5.18
N VAL A 102 -0.99 0.97 -6.32
CA VAL A 102 -2.42 1.05 -6.60
C VAL A 102 -3.15 0.02 -5.75
N HIS A 103 -4.44 0.21 -5.56
CA HIS A 103 -5.24 -0.73 -4.78
C HIS A 103 -5.31 -2.08 -5.51
N PRO A 104 -5.10 -3.22 -4.82
CA PRO A 104 -5.14 -4.55 -5.45
C PRO A 104 -6.57 -5.06 -5.67
N SER A 105 -7.46 -4.18 -6.07
CA SER A 105 -8.86 -4.48 -6.33
C SER A 105 -9.06 -4.96 -7.76
N PRO A 106 -10.02 -5.88 -8.00
CA PRO A 106 -10.39 -6.24 -9.37
C PRO A 106 -10.81 -5.04 -10.23
N ARG A 107 -11.28 -3.94 -9.61
CA ARG A 107 -11.61 -2.70 -10.32
C ARG A 107 -10.43 -2.11 -11.07
N ASN A 108 -9.21 -2.43 -10.68
CA ASN A 108 -8.01 -1.88 -11.29
C ASN A 108 -7.46 -2.71 -12.44
N GLN A 109 -8.19 -3.71 -12.92
CA GLN A 109 -7.74 -4.50 -14.06
C GLN A 109 -7.58 -3.66 -15.33
N ILE A 110 -8.50 -2.73 -15.57
CA ILE A 110 -8.40 -1.84 -16.72
C ILE A 110 -7.17 -0.95 -16.61
N TRP A 111 -6.93 -0.42 -15.42
CA TRP A 111 -5.73 0.39 -15.15
C TRP A 111 -4.46 -0.42 -15.41
N MET A 112 -4.41 -1.67 -14.96
CA MET A 112 -3.24 -2.52 -15.14
C MET A 112 -2.97 -2.83 -16.61
N LYS A 113 -4.03 -3.01 -17.40
CA LYS A 113 -3.88 -3.21 -18.85
C LYS A 113 -3.34 -1.97 -19.56
N LYS A 114 -3.71 -0.78 -19.07
CA LYS A 114 -3.22 0.48 -19.63
C LYS A 114 -1.81 0.84 -19.14
N ASN A 115 -1.35 0.22 -18.08
CA ASN A 115 -0.06 0.52 -17.46
C ASN A 115 0.73 -0.79 -17.25
N PRO A 116 1.10 -1.48 -18.33
CA PRO A 116 1.79 -2.77 -18.21
C PRO A 116 3.15 -2.68 -17.51
N TRP A 117 3.77 -1.50 -17.48
CA TRP A 117 5.01 -1.27 -16.76
C TRP A 117 4.89 -1.61 -15.27
N PHE A 118 3.69 -1.54 -14.71
CA PHE A 118 3.49 -1.84 -13.30
C PHE A 118 3.86 -3.30 -12.98
N GLU A 119 3.28 -4.25 -13.72
CA GLU A 119 3.58 -5.66 -13.50
C GLU A 119 4.97 -6.06 -14.01
N GLU A 120 5.47 -5.38 -15.03
CA GLU A 120 6.76 -5.69 -15.64
C GLU A 120 7.96 -5.13 -14.87
N GLU A 121 7.81 -3.98 -14.23
CA GLU A 121 8.90 -3.27 -13.57
C GLU A 121 8.70 -3.07 -12.08
N VAL A 122 7.52 -2.62 -11.67
CA VAL A 122 7.28 -2.24 -10.27
C VAL A 122 7.12 -3.48 -9.39
N VAL A 123 6.30 -4.43 -9.80
CA VAL A 123 6.05 -5.65 -9.02
C VAL A 123 7.34 -6.46 -8.79
N PRO A 124 8.18 -6.70 -9.81
CA PRO A 124 9.45 -7.41 -9.56
C PRO A 124 10.38 -6.70 -8.58
N MET A 125 10.43 -5.37 -8.63
CA MET A 125 11.24 -4.60 -7.69
C MET A 125 10.71 -4.72 -6.26
N LEU A 126 9.39 -4.69 -6.11
CA LEU A 126 8.76 -4.89 -4.80
C LEU A 126 9.05 -6.29 -4.26
N GLN A 127 8.91 -7.31 -5.08
CA GLN A 127 9.18 -8.69 -4.68
C GLN A 127 10.64 -8.88 -4.25
N GLU A 128 11.56 -8.27 -4.96
CA GLU A 128 12.97 -8.32 -4.61
C GLU A 128 13.24 -7.66 -3.25
N ARG A 129 12.63 -6.51 -2.99
CA ARG A 129 12.75 -5.83 -1.71
C ARG A 129 12.20 -6.68 -0.57
N ILE A 130 11.03 -7.28 -0.75
CA ILE A 130 10.42 -8.13 0.26
C ILE A 130 11.30 -9.35 0.55
N ARG A 131 11.82 -10.01 -0.48
CA ARG A 131 12.73 -11.14 -0.28
C ARG A 131 13.96 -10.73 0.53
N GLY A 132 14.51 -9.56 0.24
CA GLY A 132 15.65 -9.04 0.99
C GLY A 132 15.38 -8.89 2.48
N TYR A 133 14.21 -8.42 2.84
CA TYR A 133 13.83 -8.28 4.25
C TYR A 133 13.54 -9.62 4.92
N LEU A 134 12.91 -10.55 4.22
CA LEU A 134 12.56 -11.86 4.79
C LEU A 134 13.79 -12.77 4.99
N ASN A 135 14.84 -12.54 4.24
CA ASN A 135 16.06 -13.37 4.30
C ASN A 135 17.13 -12.83 5.24
N LYS A 136 16.82 -11.79 5.99
CA LYS A 136 17.75 -11.24 6.99
C LYS A 136 17.74 -12.04 8.28
#